data_816d5b369bcda9f90c1ee544d5c091b2
#
_entry.id   816d5b369bcda9f90c1ee544d5c091b2
#
_cell.length_a   1.000
_cell.length_b   1.000
_cell.length_c   1.000
_cell.angle_alpha   90.00
_cell.angle_beta   90.00
_cell.angle_gamma   90.00
#
_symmetry.space_group_name_H-M   'P 1'
#
loop_
_entity.id
_entity.type
_entity.pdbx_description
1 polymer ?
#
loop_
_entity_poly.entity_id
_entity_poly.type
_entity_poly.pdbx_seq_one_letter_code
_entity_poly.pdbx_strand_id
1 'polypeptide(L)'
;KLEATIFETEFSGVLTGNLGKSYTYQQPVVEVMKPRFRVSILLGLTGFLISYLVCIPLGIKKALNHGSTFDITSSAIVFMAYSIPGWAFGGVLLVLFGGGSFWDVFPLGGLHSPQEMWQNLSFFEKVIDQIHHMILPIIAWTITSFATLTILMKNSLLDNLSQDYVRTAFAKGLSEKRVIW
;
A
#
# COMPACT_ATOMS: atom_id res chain seq x y z
N LYS A 1 -4.43 -47.26 -4.80
CA LYS A 1 -5.32 -46.96 -5.97
C LYS A 1 -6.57 -46.18 -5.58
N LEU A 2 -7.12 -46.36 -4.34
CA LEU A 2 -8.35 -45.65 -3.89
C LEU A 2 -8.10 -44.20 -3.49
N GLU A 3 -6.93 -43.84 -2.98
CA GLU A 3 -6.62 -42.43 -2.60
C GLU A 3 -6.42 -41.50 -3.79
N ALA A 4 -5.86 -42.00 -4.91
CA ALA A 4 -5.69 -41.22 -6.11
C ALA A 4 -7.04 -40.85 -6.77
N THR A 5 -8.04 -41.72 -6.65
CA THR A 5 -9.36 -41.51 -7.27
C THR A 5 -10.20 -40.46 -6.53
N ILE A 6 -9.99 -40.30 -5.23
CA ILE A 6 -10.69 -39.28 -4.40
C ILE A 6 -10.12 -37.88 -4.70
N PHE A 7 -8.83 -37.78 -4.99
CA PHE A 7 -8.18 -36.49 -5.34
C PHE A 7 -8.62 -35.97 -6.71
N GLU A 8 -8.81 -36.83 -7.69
CA GLU A 8 -9.18 -36.43 -9.06
C GLU A 8 -10.63 -35.94 -9.21
N THR A 9 -11.53 -36.41 -8.35
CA THR A 9 -12.95 -36.04 -8.44
C THR A 9 -13.33 -34.75 -7.72
N GLU A 10 -12.53 -34.27 -6.76
CA GLU A 10 -12.83 -33.05 -6.00
C GLU A 10 -12.05 -31.81 -6.49
N PHE A 11 -10.97 -31.96 -7.25
CA PHE A 11 -10.15 -30.86 -7.73
C PHE A 11 -10.32 -30.63 -9.22
N SER A 12 -11.15 -29.66 -9.56
CA SER A 12 -11.36 -29.24 -10.97
C SER A 12 -10.41 -28.10 -11.42
N GLY A 13 -9.55 -27.61 -10.52
CA GLY A 13 -8.50 -26.64 -10.78
C GLY A 13 -8.91 -25.17 -10.65
N VAL A 14 -7.88 -24.33 -10.63
CA VAL A 14 -8.01 -22.86 -10.38
C VAL A 14 -8.88 -22.20 -11.46
N LEU A 15 -8.81 -22.66 -12.70
CA LEU A 15 -9.57 -22.08 -13.83
C LEU A 15 -11.09 -22.28 -13.70
N THR A 16 -11.52 -23.27 -12.94
CA THR A 16 -12.94 -23.53 -12.68
C THR A 16 -13.41 -22.90 -11.36
N GLY A 17 -12.52 -22.17 -10.67
CA GLY A 17 -12.79 -21.56 -9.37
C GLY A 17 -12.72 -22.53 -8.19
N ASN A 18 -12.35 -23.78 -8.42
CA ASN A 18 -12.15 -24.76 -7.35
C ASN A 18 -10.69 -24.76 -6.88
N LEU A 19 -10.45 -24.15 -5.72
CA LEU A 19 -9.12 -24.09 -5.09
C LEU A 19 -8.83 -25.26 -4.16
N GLY A 20 -9.71 -26.26 -4.11
CA GLY A 20 -9.58 -27.41 -3.21
C GLY A 20 -9.86 -27.08 -1.74
N LYS A 21 -9.43 -27.98 -0.86
CA LYS A 21 -9.59 -27.86 0.61
C LYS A 21 -8.28 -27.49 1.28
N SER A 22 -8.35 -26.62 2.27
CA SER A 22 -7.20 -26.27 3.12
C SER A 22 -6.87 -27.44 4.05
N TYR A 23 -5.62 -27.87 4.07
CA TYR A 23 -5.16 -28.91 5.01
C TYR A 23 -5.25 -28.47 6.48
N THR A 24 -5.01 -27.21 6.76
CA THR A 24 -5.01 -26.66 8.12
C THR A 24 -6.42 -26.46 8.68
N TYR A 25 -7.32 -25.89 7.84
CA TYR A 25 -8.68 -25.53 8.27
C TYR A 25 -9.74 -26.57 7.93
N GLN A 26 -9.39 -27.61 7.13
CA GLN A 26 -10.29 -28.67 6.67
C GLN A 26 -11.57 -28.16 5.98
N GLN A 27 -11.50 -26.96 5.40
CA GLN A 27 -12.59 -26.26 4.73
C GLN A 27 -12.17 -25.88 3.31
N PRO A 28 -13.11 -25.60 2.38
CA PRO A 28 -12.79 -25.07 1.07
C PRO A 28 -11.93 -23.80 1.17
N VAL A 29 -10.85 -23.73 0.39
CA VAL A 29 -9.92 -22.59 0.42
C VAL A 29 -10.65 -21.27 0.18
N VAL A 30 -11.65 -21.25 -0.70
CA VAL A 30 -12.47 -20.07 -0.99
C VAL A 30 -13.18 -19.54 0.26
N GLU A 31 -13.72 -20.42 1.10
CA GLU A 31 -14.39 -20.02 2.35
C GLU A 31 -13.43 -19.45 3.38
N VAL A 32 -12.21 -20.00 3.44
CA VAL A 32 -11.14 -19.47 4.29
C VAL A 32 -10.68 -18.09 3.81
N MET A 33 -10.69 -17.84 2.51
CA MET A 33 -10.24 -16.58 1.91
C MET A 33 -11.27 -15.45 1.98
N LYS A 34 -12.56 -15.76 1.77
CA LYS A 34 -13.64 -14.75 1.69
C LYS A 34 -13.60 -13.67 2.80
N PRO A 35 -13.53 -14.01 4.10
CA PRO A 35 -13.49 -13.00 5.16
C PRO A 35 -12.21 -12.15 5.15
N ARG A 36 -11.11 -12.69 4.59
CA ARG A 36 -9.83 -12.00 4.52
C ARG A 36 -9.73 -11.05 3.35
N PHE A 37 -10.50 -11.26 2.28
CA PHE A 37 -10.53 -10.36 1.11
C PHE A 37 -10.88 -8.93 1.46
N ARG A 38 -11.85 -8.73 2.35
CA ARG A 38 -12.25 -7.38 2.77
C ARG A 38 -11.07 -6.61 3.37
N VAL A 39 -10.32 -7.26 4.26
CA VAL A 39 -9.14 -6.66 4.90
C VAL A 39 -8.08 -6.33 3.86
N SER A 40 -7.75 -7.32 3.01
CA SER A 40 -6.71 -7.18 1.98
C SER A 40 -7.05 -6.10 0.95
N ILE A 41 -8.31 -6.03 0.51
CA ILE A 41 -8.76 -5.02 -0.46
C ILE A 41 -8.70 -3.62 0.18
N LEU A 42 -9.21 -3.46 1.40
CA LEU A 42 -9.20 -2.16 2.08
C LEU A 42 -7.78 -1.65 2.30
N LEU A 43 -6.91 -2.47 2.89
CA LEU A 43 -5.53 -2.07 3.14
C LEU A 43 -4.73 -1.90 1.84
N GLY A 44 -4.87 -2.85 0.90
CA GLY A 44 -4.15 -2.83 -0.36
C GLY A 44 -4.55 -1.65 -1.24
N LEU A 45 -5.85 -1.43 -1.44
CA LEU A 45 -6.35 -0.33 -2.26
C LEU A 45 -6.04 1.03 -1.64
N THR A 46 -6.26 1.19 -0.33
CA THR A 46 -5.97 2.44 0.37
C THR A 46 -4.48 2.73 0.36
N GLY A 47 -3.65 1.74 0.67
CA GLY A 47 -2.19 1.89 0.63
C GLY A 47 -1.66 2.21 -0.77
N PHE A 48 -2.22 1.55 -1.81
CA PHE A 48 -1.94 1.86 -3.20
C PHE A 48 -2.27 3.32 -3.55
N LEU A 49 -3.49 3.74 -3.28
CA LEU A 49 -3.94 5.12 -3.57
C LEU A 49 -3.07 6.16 -2.87
N ILE A 50 -2.78 5.98 -1.58
CA ILE A 50 -1.94 6.89 -0.80
C ILE A 50 -0.52 6.92 -1.37
N SER A 51 0.06 5.75 -1.69
CA SER A 51 1.40 5.67 -2.27
C SER A 51 1.50 6.46 -3.57
N TYR A 52 0.55 6.29 -4.49
CA TYR A 52 0.55 7.02 -5.75
C TYR A 52 0.31 8.52 -5.56
N LEU A 53 -0.62 8.88 -4.68
CA LEU A 53 -0.98 10.26 -4.40
C LEU A 53 0.18 11.07 -3.80
N VAL A 54 1.06 10.42 -3.05
CA VAL A 54 2.23 11.04 -2.43
C VAL A 54 3.48 10.91 -3.32
N CYS A 55 3.76 9.70 -3.85
CA CYS A 55 5.01 9.43 -4.55
C CYS A 55 5.09 10.11 -5.93
N ILE A 56 3.96 10.22 -6.65
CA ILE A 56 3.97 10.87 -7.96
C ILE A 56 4.32 12.35 -7.84
N PRO A 57 3.62 13.18 -7.04
CA PRO A 57 3.98 14.59 -6.90
C PRO A 57 5.38 14.79 -6.32
N LEU A 58 5.77 13.94 -5.36
CA LEU A 58 7.11 14.00 -4.77
C LEU A 58 8.18 13.67 -5.81
N GLY A 59 8.00 12.63 -6.62
CA GLY A 59 8.91 12.24 -7.70
C GLY A 59 9.05 13.33 -8.76
N ILE A 60 7.93 13.93 -9.18
CA ILE A 60 7.93 15.08 -10.11
C ILE A 60 8.71 16.25 -9.51
N LYS A 61 8.41 16.64 -8.27
CA LYS A 61 9.11 17.74 -7.61
C LYS A 61 10.61 17.49 -7.47
N LYS A 62 11.02 16.24 -7.20
CA LYS A 62 12.41 15.83 -7.14
C LYS A 62 13.10 15.88 -8.51
N ALA A 63 12.42 15.48 -9.57
CA ALA A 63 12.95 15.56 -10.93
C ALA A 63 13.20 17.01 -11.35
N LEU A 64 12.23 17.90 -11.13
CA LEU A 64 12.32 19.31 -11.45
C LEU A 64 13.40 20.07 -10.63
N ASN A 65 13.69 19.58 -9.43
CA ASN A 65 14.74 20.13 -8.56
C ASN A 65 15.94 19.16 -8.45
N HIS A 66 16.26 18.47 -9.54
CA HIS A 66 17.33 17.47 -9.55
C HIS A 66 18.68 18.06 -9.10
N GLY A 67 19.36 17.34 -8.19
CA GLY A 67 20.63 17.78 -7.61
C GLY A 67 20.53 18.88 -6.54
N SER A 68 19.33 19.42 -6.26
CA SER A 68 19.14 20.38 -5.18
C SER A 68 19.22 19.76 -3.80
N THR A 69 19.38 20.58 -2.76
CA THR A 69 19.31 20.15 -1.35
C THR A 69 18.02 19.41 -1.04
N PHE A 70 16.88 19.85 -1.61
CA PHE A 70 15.61 19.15 -1.45
C PHE A 70 15.63 17.73 -2.02
N ASP A 71 16.19 17.55 -3.22
CA ASP A 71 16.30 16.26 -3.86
C ASP A 71 17.21 15.31 -3.04
N ILE A 72 18.35 15.81 -2.59
CA ILE A 72 19.32 15.03 -1.81
C ILE A 72 18.73 14.64 -0.44
N THR A 73 18.19 15.57 0.32
CA THR A 73 17.66 15.30 1.66
C THR A 73 16.43 14.41 1.62
N SER A 74 15.51 14.66 0.69
CA SER A 74 14.33 13.79 0.54
C SER A 74 14.72 12.38 0.06
N SER A 75 15.76 12.23 -0.77
CA SER A 75 16.30 10.91 -1.11
C SER A 75 16.85 10.19 0.10
N ALA A 76 17.65 10.87 0.92
CA ALA A 76 18.20 10.28 2.14
C ALA A 76 17.10 9.78 3.09
N ILE A 77 16.06 10.58 3.32
CA ILE A 77 14.91 10.20 4.17
C ILE A 77 14.20 8.97 3.60
N VAL A 78 13.91 8.99 2.29
CA VAL A 78 13.21 7.89 1.60
C VAL A 78 14.04 6.60 1.65
N PHE A 79 15.36 6.67 1.45
CA PHE A 79 16.25 5.51 1.55
C PHE A 79 16.38 4.99 2.99
N MET A 80 16.48 5.86 3.99
CA MET A 80 16.48 5.45 5.40
C MET A 80 15.20 4.70 5.75
N ALA A 81 14.06 5.22 5.33
CA ALA A 81 12.77 4.57 5.54
C ALA A 81 12.67 3.20 4.83
N TYR A 82 13.21 3.10 3.61
CA TYR A 82 13.26 1.85 2.85
C TYR A 82 14.16 0.78 3.47
N SER A 83 15.19 1.19 4.21
CA SER A 83 16.15 0.26 4.82
C SER A 83 15.54 -0.58 5.95
N ILE A 84 14.38 -0.17 6.48
CA ILE A 84 13.68 -0.89 7.54
C ILE A 84 12.60 -1.78 6.90
N PRO A 85 12.62 -3.12 7.14
CA PRO A 85 11.55 -3.98 6.69
C PRO A 85 10.19 -3.50 7.21
N GLY A 86 9.16 -3.41 6.32
CA GLY A 86 7.85 -2.85 6.67
C GLY A 86 7.18 -3.53 7.87
N TRP A 87 7.35 -4.85 8.02
CA TRP A 87 6.83 -5.58 9.18
C TRP A 87 7.54 -5.18 10.49
N ALA A 88 8.86 -4.95 10.45
CA ALA A 88 9.61 -4.50 11.63
C ALA A 88 9.23 -3.07 11.99
N PHE A 89 9.09 -2.19 10.99
CA PHE A 89 8.60 -0.83 11.19
C PHE A 89 7.19 -0.82 11.77
N GLY A 90 6.28 -1.67 11.25
CA GLY A 90 4.94 -1.85 11.82
C GLY A 90 4.97 -2.31 13.28
N GLY A 91 5.88 -3.22 13.64
CA GLY A 91 6.11 -3.63 15.04
C GLY A 91 6.54 -2.46 15.94
N VAL A 92 7.47 -1.63 15.47
CA VAL A 92 7.89 -0.42 16.21
C VAL A 92 6.72 0.56 16.36
N LEU A 93 5.92 0.78 15.32
CA LEU A 93 4.74 1.65 15.40
C LEU A 93 3.73 1.12 16.43
N LEU A 94 3.46 -0.19 16.45
CA LEU A 94 2.57 -0.80 17.44
C LEU A 94 3.09 -0.65 18.86
N VAL A 95 4.40 -0.86 19.08
CA VAL A 95 5.00 -0.67 20.41
C VAL A 95 4.95 0.77 20.87
N LEU A 96 5.11 1.72 19.97
CA LEU A 96 5.10 3.14 20.35
C LEU A 96 3.69 3.72 20.47
N PHE A 97 2.78 3.36 19.57
CA PHE A 97 1.50 4.04 19.40
C PHE A 97 0.28 3.14 19.61
N GLY A 98 0.46 1.80 19.65
CA GLY A 98 -0.64 0.86 19.81
C GLY A 98 -1.15 0.83 21.24
N GLY A 99 -2.42 0.39 21.43
CA GLY A 99 -3.11 0.37 22.70
C GLY A 99 -2.36 -0.37 23.79
N GLY A 100 -2.27 0.23 24.98
CA GLY A 100 -1.54 -0.29 26.12
C GLY A 100 -0.02 -0.10 26.08
N SER A 101 0.50 0.68 25.10
CA SER A 101 1.91 0.98 24.92
C SER A 101 2.30 2.39 25.40
N PHE A 102 3.43 2.93 24.92
CA PHE A 102 3.96 4.22 25.38
C PHE A 102 2.98 5.39 25.21
N TRP A 103 2.34 5.53 24.07
CA TRP A 103 1.46 6.66 23.78
C TRP A 103 -0.03 6.29 23.66
N ASP A 104 -0.37 5.02 23.54
CA ASP A 104 -1.75 4.52 23.52
C ASP A 104 -2.72 5.36 22.64
N VAL A 105 -2.28 5.61 21.40
CA VAL A 105 -3.02 6.49 20.48
C VAL A 105 -3.91 5.69 19.53
N PHE A 106 -3.44 4.52 19.07
CA PHE A 106 -4.10 3.71 18.05
C PHE A 106 -4.46 2.32 18.57
N PRO A 107 -5.52 1.71 18.02
CA PRO A 107 -5.90 0.34 18.38
C PRO A 107 -4.79 -0.66 18.04
N LEU A 108 -4.65 -1.71 18.86
CA LEU A 108 -3.68 -2.80 18.63
C LEU A 108 -3.99 -3.64 17.38
N GLY A 109 -5.25 -3.69 16.96
CA GLY A 109 -5.64 -4.52 15.82
C GLY A 109 -7.12 -4.47 15.52
N GLY A 110 -7.55 -5.26 14.55
CA GLY A 110 -8.90 -5.22 14.00
C GLY A 110 -9.05 -4.19 12.90
N LEU A 111 -10.15 -4.27 12.15
CA LEU A 111 -10.52 -3.25 11.15
C LEU A 111 -11.39 -2.15 11.74
N HIS A 112 -11.97 -2.38 12.90
CA HIS A 112 -12.88 -1.49 13.61
C HIS A 112 -12.97 -1.93 15.09
N SER A 113 -13.56 -1.11 15.91
CA SER A 113 -13.86 -1.39 17.31
C SER A 113 -14.70 -2.67 17.49
N PRO A 114 -14.74 -3.27 18.70
CA PRO A 114 -15.52 -4.48 18.97
C PRO A 114 -16.97 -4.35 18.50
N GLN A 115 -17.56 -5.47 18.05
CA GLN A 115 -18.86 -5.50 17.39
C GLN A 115 -19.99 -4.81 18.19
N GLU A 116 -19.94 -4.91 19.51
CA GLU A 116 -20.93 -4.27 20.40
C GLU A 116 -20.91 -2.74 20.31
N MET A 117 -19.72 -2.14 20.24
CA MET A 117 -19.53 -0.71 20.05
C MET A 117 -19.82 -0.30 18.61
N TRP A 118 -19.31 -1.06 17.65
CA TRP A 118 -19.45 -0.79 16.23
C TRP A 118 -20.92 -0.69 15.76
N GLN A 119 -21.79 -1.55 16.26
CA GLN A 119 -23.20 -1.55 15.87
C GLN A 119 -23.94 -0.25 16.26
N ASN A 120 -23.53 0.36 17.38
CA ASN A 120 -24.14 1.57 17.93
C ASN A 120 -23.60 2.87 17.30
N LEU A 121 -22.54 2.80 16.49
CA LEU A 121 -21.96 3.96 15.84
C LEU A 121 -22.81 4.41 14.64
N SER A 122 -22.89 5.72 14.44
CA SER A 122 -23.43 6.33 13.23
C SER A 122 -22.51 6.03 12.02
N PHE A 123 -22.99 6.32 10.82
CA PHE A 123 -22.19 6.09 9.60
C PHE A 123 -20.82 6.82 9.63
N PHE A 124 -20.81 8.10 10.03
CA PHE A 124 -19.57 8.88 10.09
C PHE A 124 -18.61 8.38 11.17
N GLU A 125 -19.12 8.01 12.33
CA GLU A 125 -18.32 7.43 13.41
C GLU A 125 -17.69 6.09 12.99
N LYS A 126 -18.42 5.26 12.24
CA LYS A 126 -17.88 4.02 11.66
C LYS A 126 -16.71 4.28 10.70
N VAL A 127 -16.84 5.30 9.86
CA VAL A 127 -15.76 5.67 8.93
C VAL A 127 -14.52 6.15 9.70
N ILE A 128 -14.72 7.02 10.69
CA ILE A 128 -13.61 7.54 11.52
C ILE A 128 -12.94 6.41 12.31
N ASP A 129 -13.71 5.55 12.94
CA ASP A 129 -13.20 4.39 13.68
C ASP A 129 -12.39 3.47 12.77
N GLN A 130 -12.89 3.15 11.58
CA GLN A 130 -12.19 2.32 10.62
C GLN A 130 -10.88 2.97 10.12
N ILE A 131 -10.90 4.27 9.83
CA ILE A 131 -9.68 5.01 9.47
C ILE A 131 -8.66 4.91 10.60
N HIS A 132 -9.09 5.14 11.85
CA HIS A 132 -8.24 5.08 13.03
C HIS A 132 -7.53 3.72 13.19
N HIS A 133 -8.24 2.62 12.94
CA HIS A 133 -7.66 1.27 12.95
C HIS A 133 -6.71 1.00 11.78
N MET A 134 -6.88 1.69 10.66
CA MET A 134 -6.10 1.47 9.45
C MET A 134 -4.81 2.31 9.39
N ILE A 135 -4.65 3.36 10.20
CA ILE A 135 -3.51 4.30 10.09
C ILE A 135 -2.17 3.57 10.22
N LEU A 136 -1.93 2.86 11.32
CA LEU A 136 -0.64 2.18 11.54
C LEU A 136 -0.34 1.11 10.49
N PRO A 137 -1.27 0.21 10.14
CA PRO A 137 -1.06 -0.76 9.07
C PRO A 137 -0.76 -0.12 7.71
N ILE A 138 -1.46 0.95 7.35
CA ILE A 138 -1.24 1.65 6.07
C ILE A 138 0.14 2.30 6.05
N ILE A 139 0.55 2.99 7.12
CA ILE A 139 1.89 3.58 7.22
C ILE A 139 2.96 2.50 7.08
N ALA A 140 2.83 1.39 7.81
CA ALA A 140 3.78 0.28 7.74
C ALA A 140 3.84 -0.35 6.34
N TRP A 141 2.70 -0.48 5.67
CA TRP A 141 2.61 -1.05 4.33
C TRP A 141 3.18 -0.13 3.25
N THR A 142 2.90 1.17 3.33
CA THR A 142 3.26 2.13 2.28
C THR A 142 4.71 2.57 2.32
N ILE A 143 5.36 2.53 3.48
CA ILE A 143 6.72 3.07 3.66
C ILE A 143 7.75 2.41 2.73
N THR A 144 7.64 1.10 2.52
CA THR A 144 8.53 0.37 1.62
C THR A 144 8.30 0.69 0.15
N SER A 145 7.06 1.00 -0.22
CA SER A 145 6.69 1.35 -1.59
C SER A 145 7.11 2.78 -1.95
N PHE A 146 7.21 3.68 -0.97
CA PHE A 146 7.51 5.10 -1.19
C PHE A 146 8.85 5.33 -1.86
N ALA A 147 9.88 4.60 -1.45
CA ALA A 147 11.21 4.74 -2.04
C ALA A 147 11.19 4.37 -3.53
N THR A 148 10.72 3.17 -3.82
CA THR A 148 10.71 2.63 -5.19
C THR A 148 9.88 3.51 -6.12
N LEU A 149 8.64 3.85 -5.76
CA LEU A 149 7.75 4.64 -6.60
C LEU A 149 8.24 6.08 -6.80
N THR A 150 8.76 6.72 -5.73
CA THR A 150 9.27 8.09 -5.83
C THR A 150 10.49 8.17 -6.74
N ILE A 151 11.42 7.23 -6.62
CA ILE A 151 12.64 7.19 -7.44
C ILE A 151 12.28 6.81 -8.89
N LEU A 152 11.40 5.84 -9.08
CA LEU A 152 10.92 5.46 -10.40
C LEU A 152 10.28 6.65 -11.12
N MET A 153 9.39 7.36 -10.45
CA MET A 153 8.75 8.55 -11.01
C MET A 153 9.75 9.65 -11.34
N LYS A 154 10.70 9.93 -10.42
CA LYS A 154 11.77 10.90 -10.65
C LYS A 154 12.59 10.55 -11.89
N ASN A 155 13.10 9.33 -11.96
CA ASN A 155 13.98 8.92 -13.06
C ASN A 155 13.22 8.86 -14.39
N SER A 156 12.01 8.30 -14.40
CA SER A 156 11.16 8.29 -15.59
C SER A 156 10.89 9.70 -16.14
N LEU A 157 10.63 10.67 -15.27
CA LEU A 157 10.45 12.06 -15.70
C LEU A 157 11.74 12.66 -16.23
N LEU A 158 12.89 12.45 -15.58
CA LEU A 158 14.18 12.95 -16.07
C LEU A 158 14.53 12.38 -17.44
N ASP A 159 14.32 11.08 -17.64
CA ASP A 159 14.55 10.40 -18.90
C ASP A 159 13.65 10.99 -20.01
N ASN A 160 12.39 11.22 -19.72
CA ASN A 160 11.45 11.85 -20.67
C ASN A 160 11.80 13.29 -20.97
N LEU A 161 12.17 14.08 -19.98
CA LEU A 161 12.55 15.49 -20.17
C LEU A 161 13.82 15.67 -21.03
N SER A 162 14.67 14.65 -21.11
CA SER A 162 15.86 14.66 -21.95
C SER A 162 15.61 14.39 -23.42
N GLN A 163 14.40 13.98 -23.82
CA GLN A 163 14.05 13.56 -25.17
C GLN A 163 13.87 14.73 -26.13
N ASP A 164 14.13 14.50 -27.41
CA ASP A 164 14.07 15.54 -28.47
C ASP A 164 12.66 16.11 -28.69
N TYR A 165 11.61 15.32 -28.46
CA TYR A 165 10.23 15.82 -28.55
C TYR A 165 9.93 16.88 -27.48
N VAL A 166 10.54 16.78 -26.30
CA VAL A 166 10.42 17.77 -25.24
C VAL A 166 11.13 19.08 -25.62
N ARG A 167 12.35 18.97 -26.18
CA ARG A 167 13.08 20.13 -26.74
C ARG A 167 12.26 20.82 -27.84
N THR A 168 11.63 20.04 -28.71
CA THR A 168 10.74 20.56 -29.77
C THR A 168 9.53 21.27 -29.16
N ALA A 169 8.95 20.75 -28.08
CA ALA A 169 7.83 21.39 -27.40
C ALA A 169 8.22 22.76 -26.82
N PHE A 170 9.39 22.84 -26.18
CA PHE A 170 9.92 24.14 -25.71
C PHE A 170 10.24 25.12 -26.86
N ALA A 171 10.82 24.63 -27.96
CA ALA A 171 11.10 25.44 -29.15
C ALA A 171 9.82 26.04 -29.80
N LYS A 172 8.68 25.31 -29.64
CA LYS A 172 7.34 25.81 -30.05
C LYS A 172 6.70 26.79 -29.06
N GLY A 173 7.40 27.15 -27.98
CA GLY A 173 6.93 28.12 -26.99
C GLY A 173 5.97 27.55 -25.93
N LEU A 174 5.91 26.21 -25.76
CA LEU A 174 5.10 25.65 -24.71
C LEU A 174 5.72 25.91 -23.31
N SER A 175 4.88 26.26 -22.36
CA SER A 175 5.32 26.50 -20.99
C SER A 175 5.72 25.17 -20.31
N GLU A 176 6.66 25.24 -19.39
CA GLU A 176 7.14 24.10 -18.61
C GLU A 176 5.99 23.26 -18.02
N LYS A 177 4.98 23.95 -17.45
CA LYS A 177 3.80 23.28 -16.90
C LYS A 177 3.06 22.43 -17.94
N ARG A 178 2.95 22.90 -19.20
CA ARG A 178 2.28 22.14 -20.28
C ARG A 178 3.14 21.00 -20.82
N VAL A 179 4.43 21.09 -20.68
CA VAL A 179 5.36 20.04 -21.12
C VAL A 179 5.41 18.90 -20.09
N ILE A 180 5.23 19.19 -18.80
CA ILE A 180 5.31 18.22 -17.72
C ILE A 180 3.98 17.49 -17.52
N TRP A 181 2.83 18.13 -17.73
CA TRP A 181 1.47 17.62 -17.52
C TRP A 181 0.70 17.44 -18.85
#